data_ad62668ca95f24aa3beafc39e020c242
#
_entry.id   ad62668ca95f24aa3beafc39e020c242
#
_cell.length_a   1.000
_cell.length_b   1.000
_cell.length_c   1.000
_cell.angle_alpha   90.00
_cell.angle_beta   90.00
_cell.angle_gamma   90.00
#
_symmetry.space_group_name_H-M   'P 1'
#
loop_
_entity.id
_entity.type
_entity.pdbx_description
1 polymer ?
#
loop_
_entity_poly.entity_id
_entity_poly.type
_entity_poly.pdbx_seq_one_letter_code
_entity_poly.pdbx_strand_id
1 'polypeptide(L)'
;MKINSNMAENLTSIDFAGLFTADNIVFCLLSAVILVCGFMSVASTKILRAATYLFFTLFAVAGLYLTLNYEFIAAVQLSVYAGGILVLLIFAIMLVKNLGTDTETTSYVNKTIAGIAALAGAVFAFITMSKYRFISNEEANDASEMIDMEMIGQTLMGTDKYQYLLAFEAVSILLLACIVGSIVVATKSKED
;
A
#
# COMPACT_ATOMS: atom_id res chain seq x y z
N MET A 1 7.93 -30.52 31.72
CA MET A 1 7.00 -29.52 32.20
C MET A 1 7.70 -28.19 32.50
N LYS A 2 8.73 -27.81 31.70
CA LYS A 2 9.50 -26.54 31.86
C LYS A 2 9.36 -25.57 30.65
N ILE A 3 8.56 -25.94 29.66
CA ILE A 3 8.40 -25.14 28.41
C ILE A 3 7.33 -24.03 28.56
N ASN A 4 6.41 -24.18 29.53
CA ASN A 4 5.32 -23.20 29.69
C ASN A 4 5.67 -21.98 30.57
N SER A 5 6.72 -22.02 31.40
CA SER A 5 7.09 -20.85 32.20
C SER A 5 7.79 -19.77 31.38
N ASN A 6 8.68 -20.16 30.47
CA ASN A 6 9.38 -19.20 29.59
C ASN A 6 8.47 -18.57 28.54
N MET A 7 7.39 -19.27 28.14
CA MET A 7 6.38 -18.71 27.23
C MET A 7 5.47 -17.71 27.94
N ALA A 8 5.17 -17.95 29.22
CA ALA A 8 4.36 -17.02 30.01
C ALA A 8 5.17 -15.76 30.41
N GLU A 9 6.46 -15.90 30.71
CA GLU A 9 7.37 -14.76 30.96
C GLU A 9 7.56 -13.87 29.73
N ASN A 10 7.68 -14.47 28.55
CA ASN A 10 7.79 -13.72 27.27
C ASN A 10 6.46 -13.03 26.88
N LEU A 11 5.32 -13.49 27.34
CA LEU A 11 4.03 -12.85 27.11
C LEU A 11 3.73 -11.71 28.11
N THR A 12 4.35 -11.71 29.27
CA THR A 12 4.19 -10.66 30.28
C THR A 12 5.23 -9.54 30.19
N SER A 13 6.32 -9.74 29.48
CA SER A 13 7.30 -8.71 29.13
C SER A 13 7.03 -8.10 27.75
N ILE A 14 5.79 -7.70 27.50
CA ILE A 14 5.56 -6.60 26.55
C ILE A 14 6.13 -5.40 27.31
N ASP A 15 7.37 -5.02 26.96
CA ASP A 15 8.01 -3.83 27.50
C ASP A 15 7.17 -2.62 27.06
N PHE A 16 6.18 -2.27 27.91
CA PHE A 16 5.35 -1.09 27.70
C PHE A 16 6.22 0.17 27.58
N ALA A 17 7.42 0.17 28.14
CA ALA A 17 8.40 1.24 28.00
C ALA A 17 8.99 1.30 26.56
N GLY A 18 9.22 0.16 25.90
CA GLY A 18 9.64 0.08 24.51
C GLY A 18 8.56 0.52 23.50
N LEU A 19 7.27 0.41 23.86
CA LEU A 19 6.16 0.92 23.05
C LEU A 19 6.14 2.47 22.95
N PHE A 20 6.74 3.16 23.91
CA PHE A 20 6.81 4.63 23.95
C PHE A 20 8.08 5.21 23.32
N THR A 21 8.85 4.42 22.58
CA THR A 21 9.91 4.97 21.73
C THR A 21 9.27 5.82 20.61
N ALA A 22 9.88 6.95 20.27
CA ALA A 22 9.33 7.89 19.28
C ALA A 22 8.96 7.21 17.96
N ASP A 23 9.79 6.27 17.50
CA ASP A 23 9.58 5.50 16.26
C ASP A 23 8.33 4.62 16.33
N ASN A 24 8.10 3.94 17.46
CA ASN A 24 6.93 3.10 17.66
C ASN A 24 5.64 3.91 17.74
N ILE A 25 5.68 5.13 18.30
CA ILE A 25 4.53 6.04 18.35
C ILE A 25 4.18 6.50 16.93
N VAL A 26 5.18 6.91 16.14
CA VAL A 26 4.98 7.33 14.74
C VAL A 26 4.41 6.17 13.91
N PHE A 27 4.97 4.98 14.05
CA PHE A 27 4.48 3.77 13.38
C PHE A 27 3.03 3.47 13.74
N CYS A 28 2.68 3.50 15.03
CA CYS A 28 1.33 3.22 15.51
C CYS A 28 0.32 4.26 14.99
N LEU A 29 0.72 5.53 14.98
CA LEU A 29 -0.10 6.62 14.46
C LEU A 29 -0.36 6.47 12.96
N LEU A 30 0.70 6.23 12.16
CA LEU A 30 0.57 6.01 10.72
C LEU A 30 -0.30 4.78 10.42
N SER A 31 -0.08 3.68 11.14
CA SER A 31 -0.88 2.46 11.00
C SER A 31 -2.36 2.71 11.31
N ALA A 32 -2.66 3.47 12.36
CA ALA A 32 -4.03 3.84 12.71
C ALA A 32 -4.68 4.70 11.61
N VAL A 33 -3.95 5.66 11.05
CA VAL A 33 -4.44 6.48 9.93
C VAL A 33 -4.73 5.61 8.71
N ILE A 34 -3.84 4.68 8.34
CA ILE A 34 -4.03 3.76 7.21
C ILE A 34 -5.29 2.91 7.41
N LEU A 35 -5.48 2.34 8.58
CA LEU A 35 -6.64 1.49 8.87
C LEU A 35 -7.95 2.29 8.85
N VAL A 36 -7.99 3.43 9.52
CA VAL A 36 -9.20 4.27 9.60
C VAL A 36 -9.55 4.85 8.23
N CYS A 37 -8.58 5.47 7.55
CA CYS A 37 -8.82 6.05 6.23
C CYS A 37 -9.10 4.98 5.17
N GLY A 38 -8.41 3.84 5.21
CA GLY A 38 -8.67 2.70 4.32
C GLY A 38 -10.09 2.16 4.50
N PHE A 39 -10.53 1.96 5.73
CA PHE A 39 -11.90 1.55 6.01
C PHE A 39 -12.93 2.60 5.56
N MET A 40 -12.70 3.88 5.85
CA MET A 40 -13.58 4.96 5.44
C MET A 40 -13.64 5.12 3.92
N SER A 41 -12.56 4.85 3.19
CA SER A 41 -12.53 4.86 1.73
C SER A 41 -13.51 3.86 1.13
N VAL A 42 -13.57 2.65 1.67
CA VAL A 42 -14.47 1.60 1.19
C VAL A 42 -15.90 1.80 1.71
N ALA A 43 -16.07 2.29 2.94
CA ALA A 43 -17.38 2.50 3.55
C ALA A 43 -18.12 3.73 3.00
N SER A 44 -17.42 4.66 2.36
CA SER A 44 -18.02 5.91 1.86
C SER A 44 -18.87 5.67 0.62
N THR A 45 -20.10 6.18 0.63
CA THR A 45 -21.03 6.15 -0.49
C THR A 45 -20.77 7.24 -1.55
N LYS A 46 -20.03 8.29 -1.19
CA LYS A 46 -19.70 9.38 -2.10
C LYS A 46 -18.30 9.19 -2.68
N ILE A 47 -18.20 9.05 -3.99
CA ILE A 47 -16.95 8.77 -4.71
C ILE A 47 -15.84 9.77 -4.36
N LEU A 48 -16.12 11.06 -4.34
CA LEU A 48 -15.13 12.08 -4.02
C LEU A 48 -14.61 11.95 -2.58
N ARG A 49 -15.49 11.61 -1.63
CA ARG A 49 -15.09 11.38 -0.24
C ARG A 49 -14.24 10.12 -0.11
N ALA A 50 -14.62 9.04 -0.80
CA ALA A 50 -13.84 7.80 -0.85
C ALA A 50 -12.43 8.06 -1.41
N ALA A 51 -12.31 8.82 -2.50
CA ALA A 51 -11.04 9.19 -3.10
C ALA A 51 -10.16 10.05 -2.16
N THR A 52 -10.77 10.95 -1.39
CA THR A 52 -10.04 11.75 -0.39
C THR A 52 -9.48 10.87 0.74
N TYR A 53 -10.26 9.92 1.25
CA TYR A 53 -9.76 8.97 2.25
C TYR A 53 -8.65 8.07 1.68
N LEU A 54 -8.78 7.65 0.42
CA LEU A 54 -7.73 6.90 -0.27
C LEU A 54 -6.44 7.71 -0.39
N PHE A 55 -6.54 9.02 -0.68
CA PHE A 55 -5.39 9.92 -0.71
C PHE A 55 -4.62 9.91 0.62
N PHE A 56 -5.33 10.10 1.74
CA PHE A 56 -4.69 10.06 3.06
C PHE A 56 -4.09 8.69 3.40
N THR A 57 -4.73 7.61 2.97
CA THR A 57 -4.20 6.25 3.12
C THR A 57 -2.87 6.09 2.39
N LEU A 58 -2.80 6.48 1.11
CA LEU A 58 -1.57 6.37 0.30
C LEU A 58 -0.45 7.26 0.82
N PHE A 59 -0.81 8.45 1.31
CA PHE A 59 0.15 9.37 1.94
C PHE A 59 0.73 8.80 3.23
N ALA A 60 -0.11 8.21 4.09
CA ALA A 60 0.33 7.56 5.32
C ALA A 60 1.19 6.31 5.05
N VAL A 61 0.89 5.56 3.97
CA VAL A 61 1.73 4.43 3.52
C VAL A 61 3.12 4.91 3.12
N ALA A 62 3.24 6.06 2.43
CA ALA A 62 4.55 6.64 2.13
C ALA A 62 5.31 7.01 3.40
N GLY A 63 4.63 7.58 4.41
CA GLY A 63 5.20 7.82 5.73
C GLY A 63 5.72 6.56 6.40
N LEU A 64 4.98 5.44 6.27
CA LEU A 64 5.40 4.15 6.78
C LEU A 64 6.68 3.64 6.08
N TYR A 65 6.81 3.81 4.77
CA TYR A 65 8.04 3.47 4.06
C TYR A 65 9.24 4.30 4.53
N LEU A 66 9.03 5.58 4.86
CA LEU A 66 10.10 6.42 5.44
C LEU A 66 10.53 5.92 6.82
N THR A 67 9.62 5.48 7.67
CA THR A 67 9.98 4.92 8.98
C THR A 67 10.74 3.59 8.87
N LEU A 68 10.61 2.89 7.74
CA LEU A 68 11.32 1.65 7.44
C LEU A 68 12.63 1.90 6.65
N ASN A 69 13.05 3.14 6.45
CA ASN A 69 14.22 3.55 5.65
C ASN A 69 14.16 3.17 4.17
N TYR A 70 12.95 2.96 3.62
CA TYR A 70 12.74 2.73 2.18
C TYR A 70 12.47 4.05 1.45
N GLU A 71 13.46 4.92 1.39
CA GLU A 71 13.32 6.29 0.86
C GLU A 71 12.86 6.32 -0.60
N PHE A 72 13.44 5.47 -1.46
CA PHE A 72 13.06 5.39 -2.88
C PHE A 72 11.60 5.00 -3.06
N ILE A 73 11.14 3.96 -2.33
CA ILE A 73 9.77 3.47 -2.43
C ILE A 73 8.79 4.52 -1.89
N ALA A 74 9.16 5.23 -0.82
CA ALA A 74 8.37 6.34 -0.29
C ALA A 74 8.23 7.48 -1.31
N ALA A 75 9.32 7.86 -1.99
CA ALA A 75 9.30 8.87 -3.04
C ALA A 75 8.41 8.47 -4.23
N VAL A 76 8.49 7.21 -4.67
CA VAL A 76 7.62 6.66 -5.72
C VAL A 76 6.16 6.64 -5.28
N GLN A 77 5.88 6.23 -4.04
CA GLN A 77 4.52 6.23 -3.48
C GLN A 77 3.89 7.63 -3.51
N LEU A 78 4.64 8.66 -3.10
CA LEU A 78 4.15 10.04 -3.13
C LEU A 78 4.01 10.59 -4.55
N SER A 79 5.02 10.39 -5.40
CA SER A 79 5.05 11.00 -6.73
C SER A 79 4.09 10.32 -7.69
N VAL A 80 4.07 9.00 -7.74
CA VAL A 80 3.29 8.22 -8.72
C VAL A 80 1.89 7.94 -8.20
N TYR A 81 1.76 7.33 -7.01
CA TYR A 81 0.45 6.92 -6.51
C TYR A 81 -0.38 8.08 -5.96
N ALA A 82 0.14 8.82 -5.00
CA ALA A 82 -0.59 9.92 -4.39
C ALA A 82 -0.63 11.16 -5.30
N GLY A 83 0.49 11.53 -5.93
CA GLY A 83 0.61 12.70 -6.78
C GLY A 83 0.09 12.49 -8.20
N GLY A 84 0.50 11.41 -8.88
CA GLY A 84 0.12 11.15 -10.26
C GLY A 84 -1.27 10.55 -10.40
N ILE A 85 -1.40 9.27 -10.03
CA ILE A 85 -2.59 8.48 -10.33
C ILE A 85 -3.82 9.01 -9.60
N LEU A 86 -3.74 9.21 -8.30
CA LEU A 86 -4.91 9.55 -7.50
C LEU A 86 -5.38 10.99 -7.72
N VAL A 87 -4.47 11.95 -7.88
CA VAL A 87 -4.84 13.33 -8.19
C VAL A 87 -5.52 13.42 -9.56
N LEU A 88 -5.00 12.71 -10.58
CA LEU A 88 -5.65 12.64 -11.89
C LEU A 88 -7.01 11.96 -11.80
N LEU A 89 -7.16 10.91 -11.00
CA LEU A 89 -8.44 10.24 -10.75
C LEU A 89 -9.46 11.21 -10.12
N ILE A 90 -9.06 11.93 -9.06
CA ILE A 90 -9.93 12.92 -8.40
C ILE A 90 -10.36 14.01 -9.38
N PHE A 91 -9.42 14.50 -10.19
CA PHE A 91 -9.71 15.51 -11.21
C PHE A 91 -10.70 14.96 -12.26
N ALA A 92 -10.50 13.74 -12.74
CA ALA A 92 -11.40 13.09 -13.68
C ALA A 92 -12.81 12.91 -13.09
N ILE A 93 -12.93 12.50 -11.84
CA ILE A 93 -14.21 12.36 -11.13
C ILE A 93 -14.92 13.72 -11.00
N MET A 94 -14.17 14.78 -10.74
CA MET A 94 -14.76 16.13 -10.64
C MET A 94 -15.26 16.69 -11.99
N LEU A 95 -14.65 16.27 -13.10
CA LEU A 95 -15.06 16.70 -14.44
C LEU A 95 -16.35 16.02 -14.91
N VAL A 96 -16.62 14.80 -14.46
CA VAL A 96 -17.80 14.05 -14.91
C VAL A 96 -19.03 14.52 -14.14
N LYS A 97 -19.96 15.19 -14.85
CA LYS A 97 -21.28 15.58 -14.33
C LYS A 97 -22.05 14.32 -13.87
N ASN A 98 -22.61 14.35 -12.65
CA ASN A 98 -23.46 13.32 -12.04
C ASN A 98 -22.75 12.13 -11.32
N LEU A 99 -21.42 12.11 -11.21
CA LEU A 99 -20.75 11.14 -10.32
C LEU A 99 -20.85 11.52 -8.82
N GLY A 100 -21.43 12.67 -8.50
CA GLY A 100 -21.70 13.11 -7.12
C GLY A 100 -23.02 12.62 -6.54
N THR A 101 -23.82 11.89 -7.30
CA THR A 101 -25.02 11.22 -6.77
C THR A 101 -24.61 10.02 -5.95
N ASP A 102 -25.28 9.82 -4.82
CA ASP A 102 -25.03 8.69 -3.94
C ASP A 102 -25.03 7.39 -4.73
N THR A 103 -23.95 6.62 -4.63
CA THR A 103 -23.88 5.28 -5.22
C THR A 103 -25.06 4.47 -4.68
N GLU A 104 -25.82 3.82 -5.55
CA GLU A 104 -26.95 2.99 -5.15
C GLU A 104 -26.54 2.09 -3.98
N THR A 105 -27.36 2.07 -2.94
CA THR A 105 -27.09 1.27 -1.75
C THR A 105 -27.00 -0.21 -2.15
N THR A 106 -25.80 -0.73 -2.10
CA THR A 106 -25.50 -2.13 -2.37
C THR A 106 -26.45 -3.03 -1.56
N SER A 107 -27.07 -4.00 -2.23
CA SER A 107 -28.00 -4.96 -1.62
C SER A 107 -27.41 -5.58 -0.36
N TYR A 108 -28.24 -5.82 0.64
CA TYR A 108 -27.82 -6.38 1.93
C TYR A 108 -27.04 -7.68 1.79
N VAL A 109 -27.42 -8.52 0.83
CA VAL A 109 -26.77 -9.80 0.49
C VAL A 109 -25.31 -9.57 0.05
N ASN A 110 -25.06 -8.57 -0.79
CA ASN A 110 -23.70 -8.26 -1.26
C ASN A 110 -22.80 -7.74 -0.14
N LYS A 111 -23.34 -6.97 0.80
CA LYS A 111 -22.60 -6.52 2.00
C LYS A 111 -22.19 -7.69 2.90
N THR A 112 -23.07 -8.66 3.05
CA THR A 112 -22.80 -9.86 3.87
C THR A 112 -21.73 -10.73 3.23
N ILE A 113 -21.80 -10.95 1.91
CA ILE A 113 -20.78 -11.71 1.16
C ILE A 113 -19.42 -11.01 1.24
N ALA A 114 -19.39 -9.68 1.06
CA ALA A 114 -18.16 -8.90 1.17
C ALA A 114 -17.57 -8.95 2.60
N GLY A 115 -18.41 -8.92 3.62
CA GLY A 115 -17.98 -9.07 5.01
C GLY A 115 -17.35 -10.43 5.29
N ILE A 116 -17.97 -11.52 4.81
CA ILE A 116 -17.44 -12.88 4.93
C ILE A 116 -16.10 -13.01 4.20
N ALA A 117 -15.99 -12.48 2.99
CA ALA A 117 -14.75 -12.50 2.22
C ALA A 117 -13.62 -11.73 2.91
N ALA A 118 -13.92 -10.55 3.47
CA ALA A 118 -12.96 -9.76 4.24
C ALA A 118 -12.48 -10.50 5.50
N LEU A 119 -13.40 -11.14 6.21
CA LEU A 119 -13.08 -11.92 7.41
C LEU A 119 -12.23 -13.15 7.07
N ALA A 120 -12.55 -13.86 5.98
CA ALA A 120 -11.74 -14.97 5.49
C ALA A 120 -10.33 -14.54 5.11
N GLY A 121 -10.17 -13.38 4.43
CA GLY A 121 -8.87 -12.79 4.11
C GLY A 121 -8.07 -12.41 5.36
N ALA A 122 -8.71 -11.82 6.36
CA ALA A 122 -8.06 -11.47 7.62
C ALA A 122 -7.58 -12.72 8.40
N VAL A 123 -8.42 -13.76 8.45
CA VAL A 123 -8.05 -15.03 9.09
C VAL A 123 -6.88 -15.69 8.35
N PHE A 124 -6.91 -15.70 7.02
CA PHE A 124 -5.82 -16.23 6.20
C PHE A 124 -4.51 -15.48 6.45
N ALA A 125 -4.54 -14.15 6.46
CA ALA A 125 -3.38 -13.32 6.76
C ALA A 125 -2.85 -13.61 8.17
N PHE A 126 -3.71 -13.71 9.18
CA PHE A 126 -3.33 -14.01 10.55
C PHE A 126 -2.66 -15.38 10.68
N ILE A 127 -3.21 -16.43 10.04
CA ILE A 127 -2.62 -17.78 10.02
C ILE A 127 -1.25 -17.75 9.36
N THR A 128 -1.11 -17.03 8.24
CA THR A 128 0.16 -16.92 7.52
C THR A 128 1.21 -16.23 8.40
N MET A 129 0.88 -15.12 9.03
CA MET A 129 1.79 -14.40 9.94
C MET A 129 2.19 -15.26 11.16
N SER A 130 1.25 -16.01 11.73
CA SER A 130 1.53 -16.89 12.88
C SER A 130 2.43 -18.08 12.54
N LYS A 131 2.43 -18.52 11.29
CA LYS A 131 3.27 -19.63 10.82
C LYS A 131 4.63 -19.16 10.27
N TYR A 132 4.75 -17.89 9.94
CA TYR A 132 5.97 -17.35 9.37
C TYR A 132 7.02 -17.14 10.48
N ARG A 133 8.20 -17.71 10.31
CA ARG A 133 9.34 -17.38 11.16
C ARG A 133 9.94 -16.07 10.71
N PHE A 134 9.78 -15.03 11.51
CA PHE A 134 10.49 -13.78 11.28
C PHE A 134 11.99 -14.02 11.50
N ILE A 135 12.80 -13.45 10.60
CA ILE A 135 14.26 -13.45 10.71
C ILE A 135 14.64 -12.75 12.04
N SER A 136 15.57 -13.32 12.80
CA SER A 136 16.03 -12.71 14.06
C SER A 136 16.75 -11.38 13.78
N ASN A 137 16.73 -10.47 14.75
CA ASN A 137 17.35 -9.15 14.62
C ASN A 137 18.87 -9.20 14.32
N GLU A 138 19.54 -10.29 14.66
CA GLU A 138 20.98 -10.48 14.34
C GLU A 138 21.20 -10.72 12.83
N GLU A 139 20.35 -11.51 12.19
CA GLU A 139 20.41 -11.75 10.74
C GLU A 139 19.88 -10.57 9.93
N ALA A 140 18.98 -9.76 10.51
CA ALA A 140 18.44 -8.56 9.87
C ALA A 140 19.47 -7.40 9.84
N ASN A 141 20.37 -7.31 10.82
CA ASN A 141 21.41 -6.30 10.85
C ASN A 141 22.48 -6.49 9.77
N ASP A 142 22.76 -7.71 9.37
CA ASP A 142 23.66 -8.00 8.24
C ASP A 142 23.00 -7.74 6.88
N ALA A 143 21.67 -7.78 6.82
CA ALA A 143 20.87 -7.51 5.61
C ALA A 143 20.46 -6.03 5.46
N SER A 144 20.73 -5.18 6.44
CA SER A 144 20.39 -3.77 6.44
C SER A 144 21.43 -2.88 5.72
N GLU A 145 22.08 -3.37 4.66
CA GLU A 145 22.65 -2.43 3.69
C GLU A 145 21.49 -1.58 3.17
N MET A 146 21.56 -0.27 3.47
CA MET A 146 20.59 0.69 2.94
C MET A 146 20.55 0.51 1.42
N ILE A 147 19.40 0.08 0.91
CA ILE A 147 19.20 -0.08 -0.53
C ILE A 147 19.24 1.30 -1.14
N ASP A 148 20.42 1.68 -1.65
CA ASP A 148 20.64 2.96 -2.29
C ASP A 148 19.94 2.99 -3.65
N MET A 149 19.54 4.17 -4.08
CA MET A 149 18.88 4.41 -5.37
C MET A 149 19.76 3.98 -6.54
N GLU A 150 21.09 4.10 -6.42
CA GLU A 150 22.04 3.62 -7.40
C GLU A 150 22.00 2.10 -7.56
N MET A 151 21.93 1.36 -6.45
CA MET A 151 21.82 -0.10 -6.46
C MET A 151 20.52 -0.58 -7.12
N ILE A 152 19.40 0.11 -6.87
CA ILE A 152 18.13 -0.16 -7.55
C ILE A 152 18.26 0.06 -9.05
N GLY A 153 18.84 1.17 -9.48
CA GLY A 153 19.06 1.48 -10.88
C GLY A 153 19.94 0.43 -11.60
N GLN A 154 21.04 0.05 -10.97
CA GLN A 154 21.94 -1.00 -11.50
C GLN A 154 21.24 -2.36 -11.60
N THR A 155 20.44 -2.74 -10.61
CA THR A 155 19.70 -4.00 -10.62
C THR A 155 18.60 -4.03 -11.66
N LEU A 156 17.92 -2.89 -11.91
CA LEU A 156 16.87 -2.79 -12.92
C LEU A 156 17.40 -2.82 -14.34
N MET A 157 18.58 -2.20 -14.60
CA MET A 157 19.14 -2.08 -15.94
C MET A 157 20.27 -3.07 -16.23
N GLY A 158 20.67 -3.87 -15.28
CA GLY A 158 21.75 -4.81 -15.44
C GLY A 158 21.35 -6.06 -16.25
N THR A 159 22.36 -6.68 -16.86
CA THR A 159 22.23 -7.87 -17.71
C THR A 159 22.70 -9.15 -17.03
N ASP A 160 23.18 -9.05 -15.79
CA ASP A 160 23.70 -10.19 -15.05
C ASP A 160 22.60 -11.11 -14.50
N LYS A 161 23.03 -12.28 -14.02
CA LYS A 161 22.12 -13.26 -13.42
C LYS A 161 21.40 -12.65 -12.23
N TYR A 162 20.06 -12.74 -12.19
CA TYR A 162 19.14 -12.15 -11.20
C TYR A 162 18.86 -10.65 -11.34
N GLN A 163 19.17 -10.03 -12.48
CA GLN A 163 18.77 -8.65 -12.77
C GLN A 163 17.45 -8.57 -13.56
N TYR A 164 16.82 -7.40 -13.55
CA TYR A 164 15.44 -7.22 -13.98
C TYR A 164 15.30 -6.46 -15.31
N LEU A 165 16.32 -6.45 -16.17
CA LEU A 165 16.30 -5.72 -17.45
C LEU A 165 15.08 -6.04 -18.30
N LEU A 166 14.74 -7.32 -18.44
CA LEU A 166 13.59 -7.75 -19.26
C LEU A 166 12.25 -7.24 -18.70
N ALA A 167 12.11 -7.22 -17.36
CA ALA A 167 10.93 -6.65 -16.73
C ALA A 167 10.86 -5.14 -16.94
N PHE A 168 11.99 -4.44 -16.88
CA PHE A 168 12.09 -3.00 -17.14
C PHE A 168 11.70 -2.67 -18.58
N GLU A 169 12.18 -3.41 -19.57
CA GLU A 169 11.80 -3.25 -20.97
C GLU A 169 10.31 -3.49 -21.19
N ALA A 170 9.74 -4.53 -20.60
CA ALA A 170 8.31 -4.84 -20.72
C ALA A 170 7.44 -3.72 -20.12
N VAL A 171 7.82 -3.15 -18.98
CA VAL A 171 7.11 -2.02 -18.37
C VAL A 171 7.25 -0.76 -19.23
N SER A 172 8.39 -0.52 -19.86
CA SER A 172 8.60 0.61 -20.77
C SER A 172 7.69 0.53 -22.01
N ILE A 173 7.55 -0.65 -22.59
CA ILE A 173 6.61 -0.89 -23.70
C ILE A 173 5.16 -0.69 -23.25
N LEU A 174 4.82 -1.18 -22.07
CA LEU A 174 3.49 -0.98 -21.48
C LEU A 174 3.18 0.50 -21.28
N LEU A 175 4.12 1.28 -20.75
CA LEU A 175 3.99 2.72 -20.58
C LEU A 175 3.73 3.42 -21.92
N LEU A 176 4.51 3.09 -22.96
CA LEU A 176 4.30 3.63 -24.29
C LEU A 176 2.91 3.29 -24.84
N ALA A 177 2.48 2.04 -24.70
CA ALA A 177 1.15 1.61 -25.12
C ALA A 177 0.02 2.36 -24.37
N CYS A 178 0.17 2.61 -23.07
CA CYS A 178 -0.78 3.40 -22.28
C CYS A 178 -0.86 4.86 -22.77
N ILE A 179 0.28 5.49 -23.07
CA ILE A 179 0.33 6.87 -23.55
C ILE A 179 -0.35 6.96 -24.93
N VAL A 180 0.03 6.11 -25.87
CA VAL A 180 -0.56 6.08 -27.22
C VAL A 180 -2.07 5.78 -27.14
N GLY A 181 -2.46 4.78 -26.35
CA GLY A 181 -3.85 4.40 -26.17
C GLY A 181 -4.70 5.55 -25.60
N SER A 182 -4.21 6.27 -24.60
CA SER A 182 -4.91 7.40 -24.00
C SER A 182 -5.12 8.56 -25.01
N ILE A 183 -4.12 8.83 -25.85
CA ILE A 183 -4.21 9.86 -26.88
C ILE A 183 -5.23 9.46 -27.97
N VAL A 184 -5.19 8.21 -28.43
CA VAL A 184 -6.13 7.69 -29.45
C VAL A 184 -7.58 7.77 -28.96
N VAL A 185 -7.82 7.38 -27.70
CA VAL A 185 -9.18 7.47 -27.10
C VAL A 185 -9.62 8.93 -26.98
N ALA A 186 -8.74 9.83 -26.57
CA ALA A 186 -9.07 11.26 -26.41
C ALA A 186 -9.34 11.95 -27.75
N THR A 187 -8.66 11.55 -28.83
CA THR A 187 -8.85 12.15 -30.15
C THR A 187 -10.10 11.64 -30.86
N LYS A 188 -10.48 10.39 -30.67
CA LYS A 188 -11.66 9.78 -31.33
C LYS A 188 -12.98 10.42 -30.86
N SER A 189 -13.04 11.01 -29.67
CA SER A 189 -14.24 11.72 -29.15
C SER A 189 -14.54 13.06 -29.84
N LYS A 190 -13.76 13.48 -30.82
CA LYS A 190 -13.92 14.78 -31.50
C LYS A 190 -14.57 14.68 -32.88
N GLU A 191 -14.83 13.48 -33.39
CA GLU A 191 -15.40 13.22 -34.74
C GLU A 191 -16.89 12.83 -34.70
N ASP A 192 -17.51 12.68 -33.50
CA ASP A 192 -18.96 12.52 -33.28
C ASP A 192 -19.54 13.81 -32.64
#